data_67a2ae07c44da9298504480a3c146107
#
_entry.id   67a2ae07c44da9298504480a3c146107
#
_cell.length_a   1.000
_cell.length_b   1.000
_cell.length_c   1.000
_cell.angle_alpha   90.00
_cell.angle_beta   90.00
_cell.angle_gamma   90.00
#
_symmetry.space_group_name_H-M   'P 1'
#
loop_
_entity.id
_entity.type
_entity.pdbx_description
1 polymer ?
#
loop_
_entity_poly.entity_id
_entity_poly.type
_entity_poly.pdbx_seq_one_letter_code
_entity_poly.pdbx_strand_id
1 'polypeptide(L)'
;MTEESPATEPVPARVGAPVRVGGPPDGQGTLKDLSRSGRRAFSLPELDVPEAPVPADQARRDAPGLPEVAERDLVTHYTRLSQRNYGVDTGFYPLGSCSMKYNPKIAERVAQLPGFLLGHPHQPDHTLQGSLELLWRLERALCEITGMARATLQPPAGACGELTGLLIMRAHHEREGRQRRRVAIPDSSHGTNPASVRLAGYEALKIPSDARGLVDVSALEKLIDEDVAGLMLTNPNTLGMFEEEIERITETVHRIGGLVYYDGANLNAILGRCRPGDMGFDIVHINTHKTFATPHGGGGPGAGPVGVTQRLVPFLPVPRIERDEDGSFRLDSEAPDSIGRMHGFLGNFGVLVRAYAYVFLHGRDGLKEVADRAVLNANYLAERVKEAFPLAHPDGRPMHEFVATARPLKEETGIRAMDVAKRVIDLGYHPSTVYFPLVVEEALMVEPTETETKESLDAFAEALLQAFREAYEDPDLLHEAPVTTPVRRLDEARAARHLTLRW
;
A
#
# COMPACT_ATOMS: atom_id res chain seq x y z
N MET A 1 0.03 48.03 -47.77
CA MET A 1 -1.05 47.82 -46.77
C MET A 1 -1.30 46.33 -46.78
N THR A 2 -0.65 45.61 -45.87
CA THR A 2 -0.79 44.16 -45.64
C THR A 2 -1.53 44.01 -44.32
N GLU A 3 -2.78 43.53 -44.38
CA GLU A 3 -3.60 43.24 -43.25
C GLU A 3 -2.99 42.10 -42.44
N GLU A 4 -2.62 42.34 -41.18
CA GLU A 4 -2.29 41.33 -40.20
C GLU A 4 -3.58 40.65 -39.73
N SER A 5 -3.62 39.33 -39.94
CA SER A 5 -4.65 38.43 -39.39
C SER A 5 -4.52 38.38 -37.87
N PRO A 6 -5.60 38.44 -37.08
CA PRO A 6 -5.51 38.36 -35.62
C PRO A 6 -5.06 36.99 -35.19
N ALA A 7 -4.05 36.93 -34.33
CA ALA A 7 -3.56 35.71 -33.68
C ALA A 7 -4.73 35.10 -32.87
N THR A 8 -5.11 33.88 -33.25
CA THR A 8 -6.04 33.07 -32.48
C THR A 8 -5.35 32.65 -31.18
N GLU A 9 -5.89 33.05 -30.04
CA GLU A 9 -5.49 32.52 -28.73
C GLU A 9 -5.59 30.99 -28.74
N PRO A 10 -4.60 30.27 -28.18
CA PRO A 10 -4.68 28.84 -28.09
C PRO A 10 -5.83 28.47 -27.15
N VAL A 11 -6.81 27.74 -27.69
CA VAL A 11 -7.87 27.13 -26.91
C VAL A 11 -7.16 26.19 -25.90
N PRO A 12 -7.39 26.34 -24.58
CA PRO A 12 -6.80 25.42 -23.61
C PRO A 12 -7.22 24.01 -23.97
N ALA A 13 -6.23 23.13 -24.14
CA ALA A 13 -6.48 21.71 -24.35
C ALA A 13 -7.39 21.24 -23.19
N ARG A 14 -8.59 20.79 -23.51
CA ARG A 14 -9.44 20.09 -22.55
C ARG A 14 -8.65 18.86 -22.13
N VAL A 15 -7.95 18.95 -21.01
CA VAL A 15 -7.45 17.77 -20.29
C VAL A 15 -8.66 16.85 -20.16
N GLY A 16 -8.54 15.63 -20.64
CA GLY A 16 -9.64 14.75 -20.96
C GLY A 16 -10.74 14.82 -19.93
N ALA A 17 -11.95 15.14 -20.40
CA ALA A 17 -13.11 15.09 -19.53
C ALA A 17 -13.10 13.73 -18.80
N PRO A 18 -13.37 13.71 -17.49
CA PRO A 18 -13.38 12.46 -16.73
C PRO A 18 -14.20 11.45 -17.53
N VAL A 19 -13.59 10.29 -17.78
CA VAL A 19 -14.31 9.21 -18.46
C VAL A 19 -15.51 8.95 -17.58
N ARG A 20 -16.70 9.41 -18.01
CA ARG A 20 -17.95 9.02 -17.38
C ARG A 20 -18.00 7.51 -17.48
N VAL A 21 -17.64 6.84 -16.39
CA VAL A 21 -17.90 5.42 -16.25
C VAL A 21 -19.42 5.32 -16.30
N GLY A 22 -19.95 5.05 -17.50
CA GLY A 22 -21.37 4.90 -17.71
C GLY A 22 -21.85 3.83 -16.76
N GLY A 23 -22.62 4.22 -15.74
CA GLY A 23 -23.33 3.25 -14.93
C GLY A 23 -24.07 2.30 -15.86
N PRO A 24 -24.22 1.01 -15.51
CA PRO A 24 -25.10 0.15 -16.28
C PRO A 24 -26.46 0.79 -16.27
N PRO A 25 -27.26 0.55 -17.30
CA PRO A 25 -28.67 0.85 -17.21
C PRO A 25 -29.22 0.22 -15.93
N ASP A 26 -29.99 0.98 -15.17
CA ASP A 26 -30.64 0.53 -13.94
C ASP A 26 -31.15 -0.90 -14.12
N GLY A 27 -30.71 -1.82 -13.27
CA GLY A 27 -31.20 -3.18 -13.26
C GLY A 27 -30.23 -4.28 -13.72
N GLN A 28 -28.92 -4.09 -13.73
CA GLN A 28 -28.01 -5.22 -13.87
C GLN A 28 -28.06 -6.07 -12.59
N GLY A 29 -28.87 -7.14 -12.63
CA GLY A 29 -28.96 -8.12 -11.56
C GLY A 29 -27.64 -8.86 -11.31
N THR A 30 -27.65 -9.70 -10.30
CA THR A 30 -26.56 -10.65 -10.02
C THR A 30 -26.51 -11.75 -11.10
N LEU A 31 -25.42 -12.53 -11.11
CA LEU A 31 -25.38 -13.73 -11.99
C LEU A 31 -26.55 -14.68 -11.74
N LYS A 32 -27.10 -14.70 -10.51
CA LYS A 32 -28.26 -15.50 -10.17
C LYS A 32 -29.52 -15.04 -10.94
N ASP A 33 -29.69 -13.73 -11.09
CA ASP A 33 -30.82 -13.16 -11.85
C ASP A 33 -30.72 -13.47 -13.36
N LEU A 34 -29.46 -13.61 -13.85
CA LEU A 34 -29.17 -14.00 -15.24
C LEU A 34 -29.24 -15.50 -15.46
N SER A 35 -29.33 -16.32 -14.41
CA SER A 35 -29.32 -17.77 -14.48
C SER A 35 -30.53 -18.29 -15.27
N ARG A 36 -30.28 -19.25 -16.15
CA ARG A 36 -31.28 -19.99 -16.90
C ARG A 36 -30.88 -21.45 -16.99
N SER A 37 -31.77 -22.36 -16.62
CA SER A 37 -31.50 -23.80 -16.63
C SER A 37 -30.90 -24.28 -17.95
N GLY A 38 -29.86 -25.09 -17.87
CA GLY A 38 -29.17 -25.70 -19.02
C GLY A 38 -28.11 -24.81 -19.68
N ARG A 39 -27.91 -23.54 -19.23
CA ARG A 39 -26.80 -22.72 -19.73
C ARG A 39 -25.49 -23.12 -19.09
N ARG A 40 -24.41 -23.08 -19.88
CA ARG A 40 -23.06 -23.40 -19.44
C ARG A 40 -22.09 -22.34 -19.93
N ALA A 41 -21.18 -21.90 -19.06
CA ALA A 41 -20.10 -20.95 -19.40
C ALA A 41 -18.92 -21.67 -20.04
N PHE A 42 -18.64 -22.91 -19.62
CA PHE A 42 -17.58 -23.72 -20.21
C PHE A 42 -17.82 -25.20 -19.90
N SER A 43 -17.08 -26.10 -20.56
CA SER A 43 -17.10 -27.54 -20.30
C SER A 43 -15.76 -27.96 -19.73
N LEU A 44 -15.80 -28.84 -18.71
CA LEU A 44 -14.60 -29.48 -18.21
C LEU A 44 -14.05 -30.45 -19.27
N PRO A 45 -12.71 -30.63 -19.35
CA PRO A 45 -12.15 -31.71 -20.14
C PRO A 45 -12.60 -33.09 -19.60
N GLU A 46 -12.52 -34.12 -20.43
CA GLU A 46 -12.72 -35.48 -19.97
C GLU A 46 -11.71 -35.84 -18.88
N LEU A 47 -12.14 -36.67 -17.92
CA LEU A 47 -11.26 -37.14 -16.87
C LEU A 47 -10.17 -38.06 -17.49
N ASP A 48 -8.93 -37.81 -17.16
CA ASP A 48 -7.76 -38.63 -17.53
C ASP A 48 -7.38 -39.66 -16.47
N VAL A 49 -8.22 -39.77 -15.44
CA VAL A 49 -8.13 -40.72 -14.33
C VAL A 49 -9.44 -41.48 -14.14
N PRO A 50 -9.43 -42.71 -13.56
CA PRO A 50 -10.66 -43.41 -13.25
C PRO A 50 -11.58 -42.64 -12.31
N GLU A 51 -12.87 -42.59 -12.60
CA GLU A 51 -13.87 -42.00 -11.70
C GLU A 51 -13.91 -42.82 -10.39
N ALA A 52 -13.83 -42.12 -9.26
CA ALA A 52 -14.07 -42.67 -7.95
C ALA A 52 -15.31 -42.01 -7.34
N PRO A 53 -16.31 -42.78 -6.87
CA PRO A 53 -17.49 -42.18 -6.25
C PRO A 53 -17.12 -41.49 -4.93
N VAL A 54 -17.69 -40.33 -4.69
CA VAL A 54 -17.61 -39.65 -3.38
C VAL A 54 -18.34 -40.56 -2.36
N PRO A 55 -17.76 -40.88 -1.18
CA PRO A 55 -18.46 -41.61 -0.14
C PRO A 55 -19.83 -40.98 0.18
N ALA A 56 -20.85 -41.82 0.33
CA ALA A 56 -22.24 -41.39 0.44
C ALA A 56 -22.49 -40.47 1.66
N ASP A 57 -21.71 -40.61 2.72
CA ASP A 57 -21.74 -39.80 3.93
C ASP A 57 -21.10 -38.42 3.74
N GLN A 58 -20.26 -38.27 2.69
CA GLN A 58 -19.58 -37.02 2.33
C GLN A 58 -20.19 -36.36 1.09
N ALA A 59 -21.02 -37.09 0.34
CA ALA A 59 -21.68 -36.57 -0.85
C ALA A 59 -22.76 -35.56 -0.47
N ARG A 60 -22.85 -34.47 -1.23
CA ARG A 60 -23.99 -33.55 -1.14
C ARG A 60 -25.27 -34.24 -1.58
N ARG A 61 -26.37 -34.00 -0.89
CA ARG A 61 -27.71 -34.47 -1.31
C ARG A 61 -28.22 -33.70 -2.52
N ASP A 62 -27.99 -32.37 -2.52
CA ASP A 62 -28.44 -31.46 -3.57
C ASP A 62 -27.25 -30.79 -4.25
N ALA A 63 -27.39 -30.49 -5.53
CA ALA A 63 -26.40 -29.72 -6.27
C ALA A 63 -26.26 -28.30 -5.65
N PRO A 64 -25.04 -27.72 -5.62
CA PRO A 64 -24.90 -26.35 -5.19
C PRO A 64 -25.71 -25.43 -6.10
N GLY A 65 -26.46 -24.47 -5.52
CA GLY A 65 -27.29 -23.51 -6.24
C GLY A 65 -26.47 -22.45 -6.98
N LEU A 66 -25.53 -22.89 -7.83
CA LEU A 66 -24.71 -22.00 -8.64
C LEU A 66 -25.51 -21.49 -9.84
N PRO A 67 -25.25 -20.24 -10.31
CA PRO A 67 -25.89 -19.71 -11.50
C PRO A 67 -25.51 -20.48 -12.76
N GLU A 68 -26.51 -20.83 -13.56
CA GLU A 68 -26.36 -21.42 -14.88
C GLU A 68 -26.39 -20.29 -15.93
N VAL A 69 -25.20 -19.82 -16.38
CA VAL A 69 -25.04 -18.70 -17.31
C VAL A 69 -24.20 -19.10 -18.52
N ALA A 70 -24.39 -18.42 -19.65
CA ALA A 70 -23.49 -18.58 -20.79
C ALA A 70 -22.18 -17.80 -20.58
N GLU A 71 -21.10 -18.22 -21.24
CA GLU A 71 -19.80 -17.53 -21.20
C GLU A 71 -19.94 -16.03 -21.52
N ARG A 72 -20.73 -15.68 -22.55
CA ARG A 72 -20.98 -14.28 -22.89
C ARG A 72 -21.60 -13.49 -21.74
N ASP A 73 -22.59 -14.05 -21.05
CA ASP A 73 -23.27 -13.39 -19.94
C ASP A 73 -22.29 -13.17 -18.79
N LEU A 74 -21.45 -14.17 -18.50
CA LEU A 74 -20.42 -14.13 -17.48
C LEU A 74 -19.36 -13.04 -17.77
N VAL A 75 -18.79 -13.05 -18.96
CA VAL A 75 -17.78 -12.07 -19.39
C VAL A 75 -18.36 -10.67 -19.40
N THR A 76 -19.57 -10.49 -19.96
CA THR A 76 -20.23 -9.18 -20.00
C THR A 76 -20.50 -8.65 -18.59
N HIS A 77 -20.95 -9.51 -17.66
CA HIS A 77 -21.23 -9.13 -16.28
C HIS A 77 -19.97 -8.61 -15.59
N TYR A 78 -18.89 -9.37 -15.61
CA TYR A 78 -17.63 -8.98 -14.94
C TYR A 78 -16.93 -7.81 -15.65
N THR A 79 -16.99 -7.71 -16.97
CA THR A 79 -16.48 -6.55 -17.71
C THR A 79 -17.17 -5.27 -17.27
N ARG A 80 -18.51 -5.30 -17.17
CA ARG A 80 -19.29 -4.14 -16.69
C ARG A 80 -18.98 -3.80 -15.23
N LEU A 81 -18.80 -4.81 -14.36
CA LEU A 81 -18.37 -4.58 -12.98
C LEU A 81 -16.98 -3.94 -12.90
N SER A 82 -16.02 -4.43 -13.70
CA SER A 82 -14.67 -3.87 -13.73
C SER A 82 -14.65 -2.41 -14.15
N GLN A 83 -15.52 -2.00 -15.07
CA GLN A 83 -15.65 -0.62 -15.53
C GLN A 83 -16.21 0.35 -14.46
N ARG A 84 -16.80 -0.17 -13.39
CA ARG A 84 -17.26 0.63 -12.24
C ARG A 84 -16.17 0.90 -11.21
N ASN A 85 -15.07 0.17 -11.27
CA ASN A 85 -13.97 0.34 -10.35
C ASN A 85 -13.05 1.45 -10.85
N TYR A 86 -12.71 2.37 -9.94
CA TYR A 86 -11.65 3.33 -10.19
C TYR A 86 -10.29 2.65 -9.97
N GLY A 87 -9.31 2.97 -10.80
CA GLY A 87 -7.96 2.43 -10.70
C GLY A 87 -6.91 3.38 -11.24
N VAL A 88 -5.65 3.11 -10.95
CA VAL A 88 -4.50 3.92 -11.39
C VAL A 88 -4.36 4.05 -12.91
N ASP A 89 -5.01 3.16 -13.67
CA ASP A 89 -5.05 3.23 -15.14
C ASP A 89 -6.18 4.13 -15.66
N THR A 90 -7.13 4.53 -14.82
CA THR A 90 -8.28 5.36 -15.19
C THR A 90 -8.11 6.81 -14.82
N GLY A 91 -7.24 7.14 -13.87
CA GLY A 91 -6.96 8.50 -13.47
C GLY A 91 -6.17 8.61 -12.16
N PHE A 92 -6.04 9.84 -11.70
CA PHE A 92 -5.31 10.17 -10.48
C PHE A 92 -5.95 9.52 -9.24
N TYR A 93 -5.14 8.83 -8.45
CA TYR A 93 -5.57 8.09 -7.27
C TYR A 93 -4.87 8.63 -6.01
N PRO A 94 -5.35 9.72 -5.40
CA PRO A 94 -4.64 10.50 -4.39
C PRO A 94 -4.71 9.93 -2.97
N LEU A 95 -4.86 8.62 -2.83
CA LEU A 95 -5.09 7.97 -1.53
C LEU A 95 -3.84 8.03 -0.66
N GLY A 96 -3.85 8.87 0.36
CA GLY A 96 -2.75 8.99 1.31
C GLY A 96 -2.47 7.71 2.09
N SER A 97 -1.22 7.51 2.46
CA SER A 97 -0.67 6.30 3.12
C SER A 97 -0.67 5.02 2.26
N CYS A 98 -0.99 5.11 0.98
CA CYS A 98 -1.12 3.95 0.10
C CYS A 98 -0.22 3.95 -1.14
N SER A 99 0.44 5.04 -1.51
CA SER A 99 1.27 5.22 -2.72
C SER A 99 0.67 4.59 -3.97
N MET A 100 -0.52 5.04 -4.35
CA MET A 100 -1.27 4.53 -5.49
C MET A 100 -0.70 5.06 -6.81
N LYS A 101 0.52 4.66 -7.15
CA LYS A 101 1.19 5.09 -8.37
C LYS A 101 0.86 4.21 -9.58
N TYR A 102 1.04 4.77 -10.76
CA TYR A 102 0.94 4.01 -12.00
C TYR A 102 1.87 2.80 -12.01
N ASN A 103 1.34 1.66 -12.44
CA ASN A 103 2.11 0.42 -12.54
C ASN A 103 2.68 0.27 -13.98
N PRO A 104 4.00 0.32 -14.18
CA PRO A 104 4.62 0.24 -15.51
C PRO A 104 4.24 -1.06 -16.22
N LYS A 105 3.68 -0.97 -17.44
CA LYS A 105 3.20 -2.15 -18.20
C LYS A 105 4.33 -3.07 -18.64
N ILE A 106 5.58 -2.58 -18.67
CA ILE A 106 6.74 -3.43 -18.89
C ILE A 106 6.92 -4.47 -17.78
N ALA A 107 6.63 -4.11 -16.52
CA ALA A 107 6.70 -5.03 -15.39
C ALA A 107 5.72 -6.21 -15.55
N GLU A 108 4.52 -5.94 -16.09
CA GLU A 108 3.54 -6.98 -16.43
C GLU A 108 4.07 -7.95 -17.48
N ARG A 109 4.69 -7.42 -18.55
CA ARG A 109 5.27 -8.23 -19.62
C ARG A 109 6.42 -9.10 -19.12
N VAL A 110 7.29 -8.56 -18.28
CA VAL A 110 8.41 -9.30 -17.69
C VAL A 110 7.90 -10.44 -16.80
N ALA A 111 6.89 -10.19 -15.97
CA ALA A 111 6.30 -11.21 -15.10
C ALA A 111 5.61 -12.35 -15.89
N GLN A 112 5.22 -12.10 -17.14
CA GLN A 112 4.59 -13.10 -18.04
C GLN A 112 5.60 -13.88 -18.89
N LEU A 113 6.90 -13.63 -18.79
CA LEU A 113 7.90 -14.42 -19.51
C LEU A 113 7.79 -15.90 -19.10
N PRO A 114 7.79 -16.84 -20.06
CA PRO A 114 7.59 -18.27 -19.78
C PRO A 114 8.55 -18.82 -18.72
N GLY A 115 9.81 -18.37 -18.70
CA GLY A 115 10.80 -18.78 -17.71
C GLY A 115 10.46 -18.42 -16.28
N PHE A 116 9.65 -17.37 -16.07
CA PHE A 116 9.16 -16.97 -14.75
C PHE A 116 7.76 -17.50 -14.44
N LEU A 117 6.89 -17.54 -15.47
CA LEU A 117 5.48 -17.92 -15.29
C LEU A 117 5.27 -19.41 -15.11
N LEU A 118 6.04 -20.25 -15.80
CA LEU A 118 5.81 -21.69 -15.88
C LEU A 118 6.65 -22.51 -14.88
N GLY A 119 7.56 -21.88 -14.13
CA GLY A 119 8.35 -22.55 -13.10
C GLY A 119 7.52 -22.81 -11.84
N HIS A 120 7.51 -24.06 -11.35
CA HIS A 120 6.91 -24.40 -10.05
C HIS A 120 7.97 -24.25 -8.94
N PRO A 121 7.68 -23.56 -7.82
CA PRO A 121 8.67 -23.25 -6.78
C PRO A 121 9.22 -24.47 -6.03
N HIS A 122 8.61 -25.65 -6.15
CA HIS A 122 9.11 -26.91 -5.58
C HIS A 122 9.87 -27.79 -6.62
N GLN A 123 10.22 -27.24 -7.78
CA GLN A 123 11.17 -27.90 -8.67
C GLN A 123 12.57 -27.91 -8.05
N PRO A 124 13.44 -28.86 -8.42
CA PRO A 124 14.84 -28.86 -7.97
C PRO A 124 15.55 -27.55 -8.32
N ASP A 125 16.38 -27.04 -7.42
CA ASP A 125 17.05 -25.73 -7.53
C ASP A 125 17.79 -25.54 -8.86
N HIS A 126 18.43 -26.61 -9.39
CA HIS A 126 19.15 -26.55 -10.65
C HIS A 126 18.26 -26.23 -11.87
N THR A 127 16.94 -26.41 -11.76
CA THR A 127 15.97 -26.07 -12.80
C THR A 127 15.41 -24.65 -12.64
N LEU A 128 15.65 -24.00 -11.50
CA LEU A 128 15.10 -22.67 -11.12
C LEU A 128 16.17 -21.58 -11.06
N GLN A 129 17.37 -21.82 -11.62
CA GLN A 129 18.53 -20.95 -11.44
C GLN A 129 18.24 -19.47 -11.80
N GLY A 130 17.56 -19.20 -12.91
CA GLY A 130 17.21 -17.82 -13.29
C GLY A 130 16.23 -17.15 -12.31
N SER A 131 15.28 -17.90 -11.77
CA SER A 131 14.33 -17.40 -10.75
C SER A 131 15.03 -17.13 -9.42
N LEU A 132 15.91 -18.03 -8.98
CA LEU A 132 16.69 -17.86 -7.75
C LEU A 132 17.68 -16.69 -7.90
N GLU A 133 18.33 -16.54 -9.04
CA GLU A 133 19.21 -15.41 -9.33
C GLU A 133 18.44 -14.09 -9.25
N LEU A 134 17.25 -14.00 -9.87
CA LEU A 134 16.43 -12.80 -9.80
C LEU A 134 16.10 -12.42 -8.35
N LEU A 135 15.66 -13.38 -7.55
CA LEU A 135 15.32 -13.14 -6.15
C LEU A 135 16.55 -12.75 -5.33
N TRP A 136 17.70 -13.41 -5.55
CA TRP A 136 18.95 -13.04 -4.90
C TRP A 136 19.39 -11.62 -5.25
N ARG A 137 19.30 -11.25 -6.53
CA ARG A 137 19.63 -9.88 -6.99
C ARG A 137 18.66 -8.84 -6.41
N LEU A 138 17.36 -9.17 -6.33
CA LEU A 138 16.38 -8.30 -5.69
C LEU A 138 16.71 -8.11 -4.20
N GLU A 139 17.01 -9.18 -3.47
CA GLU A 139 17.44 -9.10 -2.07
C GLU A 139 18.64 -8.15 -1.92
N ARG A 140 19.69 -8.30 -2.74
CA ARG A 140 20.87 -7.42 -2.70
C ARG A 140 20.52 -5.96 -3.00
N ALA A 141 19.65 -5.71 -4.00
CA ALA A 141 19.20 -4.37 -4.31
C ALA A 141 18.42 -3.74 -3.15
N LEU A 142 17.53 -4.49 -2.52
CA LEU A 142 16.78 -4.01 -1.34
C LEU A 142 17.71 -3.71 -0.15
N CYS A 143 18.71 -4.57 0.07
CA CYS A 143 19.72 -4.33 1.10
C CYS A 143 20.51 -3.03 0.84
N GLU A 144 20.91 -2.78 -0.41
CA GLU A 144 21.62 -1.54 -0.79
C GLU A 144 20.72 -0.31 -0.62
N ILE A 145 19.44 -0.39 -1.05
CA ILE A 145 18.48 0.71 -0.92
C ILE A 145 18.23 1.08 0.54
N THR A 146 18.22 0.08 1.44
CA THR A 146 17.85 0.28 2.85
C THR A 146 19.03 0.35 3.83
N GLY A 147 20.22 -0.01 3.38
CA GLY A 147 21.41 -0.10 4.27
C GLY A 147 21.39 -1.35 5.16
N MET A 148 20.63 -2.40 4.80
CA MET A 148 20.53 -3.65 5.54
C MET A 148 21.56 -4.69 5.06
N ALA A 149 21.90 -5.64 5.95
CA ALA A 149 22.87 -6.69 5.63
C ALA A 149 22.26 -7.82 4.78
N ARG A 150 21.08 -8.29 5.14
CA ARG A 150 20.32 -9.34 4.45
C ARG A 150 18.82 -9.05 4.52
N ALA A 151 18.05 -9.68 3.64
CA ALA A 151 16.60 -9.56 3.66
C ALA A 151 15.91 -10.90 3.33
N THR A 152 14.68 -11.06 3.85
CA THR A 152 13.76 -12.11 3.40
C THR A 152 12.72 -11.51 2.45
N LEU A 153 12.37 -12.26 1.41
CA LEU A 153 11.33 -11.90 0.43
C LEU A 153 10.02 -12.65 0.69
N GLN A 154 9.95 -13.48 1.74
CA GLN A 154 8.81 -14.37 1.98
C GLN A 154 7.51 -13.67 2.34
N PRO A 155 7.48 -12.59 3.13
CA PRO A 155 6.21 -12.00 3.55
C PRO A 155 5.34 -11.57 2.36
N PRO A 156 4.09 -12.06 2.25
CA PRO A 156 3.22 -11.81 1.10
C PRO A 156 2.52 -10.44 1.12
N ALA A 157 2.69 -9.67 2.19
CA ALA A 157 2.08 -8.35 2.36
C ALA A 157 2.87 -7.51 3.37
N GLY A 158 2.61 -6.19 3.41
CA GLY A 158 3.23 -5.29 4.38
C GLY A 158 2.97 -5.68 5.83
N ALA A 159 1.71 -5.93 6.20
CA ALA A 159 1.34 -6.38 7.54
C ALA A 159 2.02 -7.70 7.94
N CYS A 160 2.26 -8.61 6.99
CA CYS A 160 3.04 -9.81 7.24
C CYS A 160 4.53 -9.49 7.42
N GLY A 161 5.06 -8.49 6.71
CA GLY A 161 6.39 -7.93 6.93
C GLY A 161 6.53 -7.32 8.32
N GLU A 162 5.52 -6.55 8.77
CA GLU A 162 5.48 -6.03 10.15
C GLU A 162 5.59 -7.16 11.18
N LEU A 163 4.74 -8.17 11.07
CA LEU A 163 4.76 -9.31 11.97
C LEU A 163 6.10 -10.06 11.91
N THR A 164 6.65 -10.28 10.71
CA THR A 164 7.94 -10.95 10.53
C THR A 164 9.07 -10.24 11.28
N GLY A 165 9.17 -8.92 11.12
CA GLY A 165 10.20 -8.15 11.80
C GLY A 165 10.04 -8.13 13.32
N LEU A 166 8.80 -8.08 13.82
CA LEU A 166 8.53 -8.17 15.26
C LEU A 166 8.84 -9.57 15.83
N LEU A 167 8.61 -10.64 15.06
CA LEU A 167 9.02 -12.00 15.46
C LEU A 167 10.55 -12.16 15.46
N ILE A 168 11.27 -11.54 14.52
CA ILE A 168 12.74 -11.46 14.53
C ILE A 168 13.23 -10.70 15.78
N MET A 169 12.62 -9.56 16.09
CA MET A 169 12.91 -8.80 17.30
C MET A 169 12.72 -9.67 18.56
N ARG A 170 11.63 -10.40 18.62
CA ARG A 170 11.31 -11.31 19.73
C ARG A 170 12.35 -12.43 19.85
N ALA A 171 12.64 -13.13 18.77
CA ALA A 171 13.63 -14.23 18.76
C ALA A 171 15.02 -13.76 19.21
N HIS A 172 15.43 -12.55 18.78
CA HIS A 172 16.69 -11.93 19.23
C HIS A 172 16.72 -11.73 20.75
N HIS A 173 15.68 -11.12 21.33
CA HIS A 173 15.64 -10.89 22.79
C HIS A 173 15.54 -12.20 23.59
N GLU A 174 14.76 -13.17 23.13
CA GLU A 174 14.66 -14.50 23.77
C GLU A 174 16.00 -15.25 23.73
N ARG A 175 16.75 -15.16 22.63
CA ARG A 175 18.10 -15.73 22.50
C ARG A 175 19.09 -15.12 23.48
N GLU A 176 18.96 -13.81 23.78
CA GLU A 176 19.76 -13.12 24.78
C GLU A 176 19.26 -13.33 26.24
N GLY A 177 18.24 -14.14 26.44
CA GLY A 177 17.64 -14.40 27.75
C GLY A 177 16.83 -13.22 28.32
N ARG A 178 16.41 -12.29 27.45
CA ARG A 178 15.65 -11.09 27.85
C ARG A 178 14.17 -11.25 27.51
N GLN A 179 13.32 -11.23 28.51
CA GLN A 179 11.86 -11.25 28.33
C GLN A 179 11.31 -9.83 28.34
N ARG A 180 11.35 -9.18 27.20
CA ARG A 180 10.78 -7.84 27.00
C ARG A 180 9.31 -7.96 26.55
N ARG A 181 8.45 -7.11 27.05
CA ARG A 181 6.99 -7.25 26.87
C ARG A 181 6.37 -6.14 26.01
N ARG A 182 7.05 -5.01 25.83
CA ARG A 182 6.47 -3.83 25.19
C ARG A 182 7.24 -3.42 23.93
N VAL A 183 6.50 -2.90 22.94
CA VAL A 183 7.05 -2.20 21.78
C VAL A 183 6.47 -0.79 21.76
N ALA A 184 7.35 0.21 21.73
CA ALA A 184 6.97 1.61 21.59
C ALA A 184 6.46 1.90 20.17
N ILE A 185 5.40 2.69 20.05
CA ILE A 185 4.83 3.15 18.78
C ILE A 185 4.35 4.60 18.91
N PRO A 186 4.58 5.49 17.93
CA PRO A 186 4.02 6.84 17.94
C PRO A 186 2.49 6.83 17.90
N ASP A 187 1.87 7.86 18.44
CA ASP A 187 0.41 8.03 18.41
C ASP A 187 -0.15 8.33 17.03
N SER A 188 0.68 8.81 16.13
CA SER A 188 0.40 9.01 14.71
C SER A 188 0.59 7.75 13.85
N SER A 189 1.03 6.61 14.42
CA SER A 189 1.34 5.40 13.67
C SER A 189 0.11 4.83 12.95
N HIS A 190 0.35 4.08 11.86
CA HIS A 190 -0.70 3.37 11.15
C HIS A 190 -1.37 2.32 12.06
N GLY A 191 -2.68 2.12 11.89
CA GLY A 191 -3.46 1.19 12.71
C GLY A 191 -3.02 -0.27 12.68
N THR A 192 -2.26 -0.69 11.65
CA THR A 192 -1.67 -2.04 11.57
C THR A 192 -0.53 -2.25 12.55
N ASN A 193 0.23 -1.19 12.91
CA ASN A 193 1.38 -1.32 13.81
C ASN A 193 0.99 -1.87 15.18
N PRO A 194 0.02 -1.28 15.94
CA PRO A 194 -0.41 -1.85 17.22
C PRO A 194 -1.04 -3.25 17.08
N ALA A 195 -1.66 -3.57 15.94
CA ALA A 195 -2.20 -4.90 15.68
C ALA A 195 -1.08 -5.94 15.50
N SER A 196 -0.05 -5.62 14.72
CA SER A 196 1.13 -6.48 14.50
C SER A 196 1.92 -6.68 15.80
N VAL A 197 2.08 -5.62 16.61
CA VAL A 197 2.70 -5.69 17.95
C VAL A 197 1.99 -6.72 18.84
N ARG A 198 0.65 -6.67 18.87
CA ARG A 198 -0.14 -7.63 19.65
C ARG A 198 -0.05 -9.06 19.12
N LEU A 199 -0.10 -9.23 17.80
CA LEU A 199 0.07 -10.55 17.16
C LEU A 199 1.42 -11.18 17.45
N ALA A 200 2.48 -10.37 17.55
CA ALA A 200 3.81 -10.83 17.94
C ALA A 200 3.94 -11.12 19.44
N GLY A 201 2.87 -10.92 20.24
CA GLY A 201 2.83 -11.19 21.67
C GLY A 201 3.37 -10.05 22.54
N TYR A 202 3.47 -8.84 22.01
CA TYR A 202 3.87 -7.65 22.75
C TYR A 202 2.68 -6.75 23.12
N GLU A 203 2.90 -5.86 24.08
CA GLU A 203 2.02 -4.74 24.40
C GLU A 203 2.51 -3.48 23.68
N ALA A 204 1.59 -2.72 23.11
CA ALA A 204 1.92 -1.45 22.48
C ALA A 204 2.06 -0.34 23.52
N LEU A 205 3.22 0.29 23.60
CA LEU A 205 3.49 1.48 24.41
C LEU A 205 3.37 2.72 23.50
N LYS A 206 2.34 3.51 23.73
CA LYS A 206 2.08 4.71 22.92
C LYS A 206 3.01 5.86 23.31
N ILE A 207 3.71 6.43 22.33
CA ILE A 207 4.56 7.61 22.48
C ILE A 207 3.82 8.81 21.87
N PRO A 208 3.66 9.92 22.59
CA PRO A 208 2.98 11.10 22.07
C PRO A 208 3.83 11.80 21.00
N SER A 209 3.14 12.51 20.10
CA SER A 209 3.74 13.47 19.18
C SER A 209 3.89 14.84 19.83
N ASP A 210 4.89 15.61 19.41
CA ASP A 210 5.05 17.01 19.76
C ASP A 210 4.11 17.93 18.94
N ALA A 211 4.17 19.24 19.18
CA ALA A 211 3.32 20.22 18.47
C ALA A 211 3.59 20.27 16.94
N ARG A 212 4.74 19.77 16.48
CA ARG A 212 5.11 19.68 15.05
C ARG A 212 4.62 18.38 14.40
N GLY A 213 3.99 17.47 15.16
CA GLY A 213 3.59 16.16 14.68
C GLY A 213 4.72 15.15 14.57
N LEU A 214 5.85 15.39 15.22
CA LEU A 214 7.01 14.50 15.32
C LEU A 214 7.00 13.77 16.66
N VAL A 215 7.79 12.72 16.79
CA VAL A 215 7.94 12.00 18.06
C VAL A 215 8.44 12.95 19.16
N ASP A 216 7.71 13.05 20.27
CA ASP A 216 8.22 13.75 21.47
C ASP A 216 9.35 12.93 22.09
N VAL A 217 10.59 13.28 21.76
CA VAL A 217 11.79 12.57 22.23
C VAL A 217 11.92 12.65 23.76
N SER A 218 11.50 13.75 24.38
CA SER A 218 11.56 13.90 25.84
C SER A 218 10.53 12.97 26.53
N ALA A 219 9.38 12.74 25.91
CA ALA A 219 8.43 11.75 26.40
C ALA A 219 8.93 10.33 26.15
N LEU A 220 9.53 10.06 24.98
CA LEU A 220 10.17 8.77 24.68
C LEU A 220 11.20 8.41 25.74
N GLU A 221 12.15 9.30 26.05
CA GLU A 221 13.21 9.09 27.04
C GLU A 221 12.67 8.75 28.45
N LYS A 222 11.48 9.26 28.79
CA LYS A 222 10.83 9.01 30.09
C LYS A 222 10.02 7.73 30.15
N LEU A 223 9.46 7.32 29.00
CA LEU A 223 8.49 6.22 28.91
C LEU A 223 9.15 4.86 28.66
N ILE A 224 10.33 4.83 28.03
CA ILE A 224 11.02 3.58 27.73
C ILE A 224 11.95 3.15 28.85
N ASP A 225 11.98 1.86 29.08
CA ASP A 225 12.83 1.17 30.05
C ASP A 225 13.29 -0.20 29.51
N GLU A 226 13.95 -1.00 30.33
CA GLU A 226 14.47 -2.32 29.95
C GLU A 226 13.38 -3.35 29.55
N ASP A 227 12.09 -3.10 29.84
CA ASP A 227 10.99 -3.94 29.41
C ASP A 227 10.52 -3.66 27.97
N VAL A 228 11.02 -2.58 27.36
CA VAL A 228 10.72 -2.22 25.96
C VAL A 228 11.66 -2.96 25.01
N ALA A 229 11.08 -3.82 24.16
CA ALA A 229 11.82 -4.60 23.15
C ALA A 229 12.36 -3.73 22.01
N GLY A 230 11.64 -2.66 21.69
CA GLY A 230 12.05 -1.74 20.63
C GLY A 230 11.02 -0.66 20.36
N LEU A 231 11.31 0.14 19.36
CA LEU A 231 10.44 1.18 18.80
C LEU A 231 10.09 0.81 17.36
N MET A 232 8.80 0.85 17.00
CA MET A 232 8.34 0.72 15.61
C MET A 232 7.93 2.10 15.11
N LEU A 233 8.60 2.59 14.07
CA LEU A 233 8.48 3.95 13.55
C LEU A 233 8.38 3.97 12.04
N THR A 234 7.49 4.78 11.51
CA THR A 234 7.43 5.14 10.09
C THR A 234 8.16 6.47 9.87
N ASN A 235 9.08 6.56 8.92
CA ASN A 235 9.77 7.81 8.60
C ASN A 235 9.94 7.99 7.07
N PRO A 236 9.33 9.03 6.44
CA PRO A 236 8.44 10.02 7.04
C PRO A 236 7.21 9.41 7.70
N ASN A 237 6.68 10.07 8.73
CA ASN A 237 5.53 9.56 9.47
C ASN A 237 4.20 9.73 8.69
N THR A 238 3.09 9.27 9.25
CA THR A 238 1.76 9.34 8.59
C THR A 238 1.18 10.75 8.46
N LEU A 239 1.84 11.77 9.01
CA LEU A 239 1.54 13.18 8.78
C LEU A 239 2.32 13.75 7.59
N GLY A 240 3.15 12.92 6.94
CA GLY A 240 4.05 13.32 5.87
C GLY A 240 5.33 13.99 6.35
N MET A 241 5.61 13.99 7.65
CA MET A 241 6.73 14.71 8.25
C MET A 241 7.94 13.79 8.47
N PHE A 242 9.14 14.29 8.16
CA PHE A 242 10.37 13.55 8.43
C PHE A 242 10.83 13.76 9.89
N GLU A 243 11.16 12.68 10.58
CA GLU A 243 11.67 12.73 11.96
C GLU A 243 13.08 13.32 12.00
N GLU A 244 13.20 14.60 12.33
CA GLU A 244 14.45 15.34 12.30
C GLU A 244 15.46 14.87 13.36
N GLU A 245 14.97 14.39 14.52
CA GLU A 245 15.80 13.87 15.61
C GLU A 245 15.98 12.34 15.55
N ILE A 246 15.92 11.73 14.36
CA ILE A 246 15.93 10.28 14.22
C ILE A 246 17.16 9.62 14.85
N GLU A 247 18.33 10.22 14.75
CA GLU A 247 19.55 9.71 15.36
C GLU A 247 19.42 9.65 16.89
N ARG A 248 18.90 10.71 17.52
CA ARG A 248 18.65 10.75 18.97
C ARG A 248 17.58 9.73 19.39
N ILE A 249 16.55 9.55 18.59
CA ILE A 249 15.50 8.55 18.83
C ILE A 249 16.10 7.15 18.83
N THR A 250 16.89 6.80 17.80
CA THR A 250 17.50 5.47 17.67
C THR A 250 18.54 5.21 18.77
N GLU A 251 19.38 6.18 19.08
CA GLU A 251 20.34 6.09 20.19
C GLU A 251 19.64 5.87 21.55
N THR A 252 18.53 6.55 21.78
CA THR A 252 17.75 6.41 23.02
C THR A 252 17.20 4.99 23.18
N VAL A 253 16.68 4.38 22.11
CA VAL A 253 16.21 3.00 22.13
C VAL A 253 17.36 2.00 22.27
N HIS A 254 18.46 2.22 21.56
CA HIS A 254 19.63 1.34 21.64
C HIS A 254 20.28 1.37 23.04
N ARG A 255 20.25 2.50 23.74
CA ARG A 255 20.82 2.65 25.09
C ARG A 255 20.19 1.69 26.10
N ILE A 256 18.91 1.38 25.95
CA ILE A 256 18.23 0.36 26.79
C ILE A 256 18.37 -1.06 26.21
N GLY A 257 19.13 -1.25 25.12
CA GLY A 257 19.28 -2.52 24.41
C GLY A 257 18.03 -2.92 23.60
N GLY A 258 17.16 -1.97 23.27
CA GLY A 258 16.03 -2.16 22.37
C GLY A 258 16.48 -2.17 20.91
N LEU A 259 15.58 -2.59 20.00
CA LEU A 259 15.74 -2.56 18.55
C LEU A 259 14.86 -1.49 17.92
N VAL A 260 15.32 -0.89 16.82
CA VAL A 260 14.55 0.10 16.08
C VAL A 260 14.04 -0.51 14.77
N TYR A 261 12.71 -0.52 14.63
CA TYR A 261 12.02 -1.06 13.49
C TYR A 261 11.50 0.07 12.59
N TYR A 262 11.89 0.03 11.32
CA TYR A 262 11.40 0.94 10.28
C TYR A 262 10.18 0.35 9.57
N ASP A 263 9.02 0.99 9.72
CA ASP A 263 7.87 0.74 8.86
C ASP A 263 8.12 1.43 7.51
N GLY A 264 8.45 0.62 6.51
CA GLY A 264 8.83 1.09 5.18
C GLY A 264 7.65 1.42 4.26
N ALA A 265 6.46 1.63 4.81
CA ALA A 265 5.30 2.07 4.02
C ALA A 265 5.60 3.35 3.23
N ASN A 266 6.40 4.26 3.81
CA ASN A 266 6.72 5.58 3.27
C ASN A 266 8.16 5.66 2.68
N LEU A 267 8.79 4.52 2.40
CA LEU A 267 10.15 4.46 1.82
C LEU A 267 10.26 5.23 0.50
N ASN A 268 9.16 5.38 -0.24
CA ASN A 268 9.10 6.11 -1.51
C ASN A 268 9.64 7.55 -1.40
N ALA A 269 9.43 8.20 -0.26
CA ALA A 269 9.85 9.58 -0.01
C ALA A 269 11.37 9.78 0.10
N ILE A 270 12.12 8.71 0.41
CA ILE A 270 13.52 8.79 0.75
C ILE A 270 14.45 7.95 -0.13
N LEU A 271 13.91 7.32 -1.18
CA LEU A 271 14.69 6.48 -2.11
C LEU A 271 15.93 7.20 -2.63
N GLY A 272 17.09 6.58 -2.43
CA GLY A 272 18.38 7.10 -2.91
C GLY A 272 18.84 8.41 -2.25
N ARG A 273 18.11 8.91 -1.25
CA ARG A 273 18.44 10.12 -0.47
C ARG A 273 19.02 9.79 0.90
N CYS A 274 18.38 8.90 1.62
CA CYS A 274 18.93 8.33 2.86
C CYS A 274 18.48 6.87 2.98
N ARG A 275 19.21 6.10 3.79
CA ARG A 275 18.94 4.69 4.00
C ARG A 275 18.57 4.47 5.46
N PRO A 276 17.48 3.73 5.75
CA PRO A 276 17.10 3.44 7.14
C PRO A 276 18.23 2.88 8.01
N GLY A 277 19.05 1.97 7.47
CA GLY A 277 20.19 1.40 8.19
C GLY A 277 21.20 2.45 8.65
N ASP A 278 21.46 3.48 7.84
CA ASP A 278 22.39 4.57 8.18
C ASP A 278 21.81 5.50 9.26
N MET A 279 20.48 5.54 9.41
CA MET A 279 19.78 6.28 10.47
C MET A 279 19.65 5.49 11.79
N GLY A 280 20.21 4.29 11.87
CA GLY A 280 20.19 3.46 13.07
C GLY A 280 19.03 2.46 13.18
N PHE A 281 18.27 2.23 12.13
CA PHE A 281 17.24 1.18 12.14
C PHE A 281 17.87 -0.21 12.02
N ASP A 282 17.35 -1.16 12.79
CA ASP A 282 17.80 -2.56 12.84
C ASP A 282 17.02 -3.47 11.92
N ILE A 283 15.74 -3.18 11.73
CA ILE A 283 14.77 -3.96 10.96
C ILE A 283 14.02 -3.00 10.06
N VAL A 284 13.81 -3.39 8.81
CA VAL A 284 13.05 -2.61 7.82
C VAL A 284 12.09 -3.54 7.09
N HIS A 285 10.78 -3.27 7.08
CA HIS A 285 9.95 -3.89 6.07
C HIS A 285 9.68 -2.94 4.90
N ILE A 286 9.35 -3.48 3.74
CA ILE A 286 9.15 -2.73 2.51
C ILE A 286 7.82 -3.16 1.88
N ASN A 287 7.00 -2.21 1.47
CA ASN A 287 5.80 -2.48 0.69
C ASN A 287 6.12 -2.33 -0.81
N THR A 288 6.33 -3.44 -1.53
CA THR A 288 6.65 -3.38 -2.97
C THR A 288 5.54 -2.75 -3.79
N HIS A 289 4.28 -2.95 -3.36
CA HIS A 289 3.09 -2.37 -3.98
C HIS A 289 2.90 -0.86 -3.71
N LYS A 290 3.76 -0.26 -2.90
CA LYS A 290 3.85 1.19 -2.70
C LYS A 290 5.11 1.71 -3.41
N THR A 291 6.28 1.46 -2.87
CA THR A 291 7.57 2.00 -3.33
C THR A 291 7.95 1.56 -4.75
N PHE A 292 7.70 0.30 -5.12
CA PHE A 292 8.14 -0.27 -6.40
C PHE A 292 7.00 -0.51 -7.40
N ALA A 293 5.89 0.19 -7.25
CA ALA A 293 4.79 0.23 -8.20
C ALA A 293 4.28 -1.16 -8.65
N THR A 294 4.30 -2.16 -7.77
CA THR A 294 3.62 -3.42 -8.05
C THR A 294 2.13 -3.29 -7.78
N PRO A 295 1.26 -4.05 -8.46
CA PRO A 295 -0.19 -3.91 -8.29
C PRO A 295 -0.67 -4.14 -6.86
N HIS A 296 -1.64 -3.34 -6.38
CA HIS A 296 -2.35 -3.58 -5.14
C HIS A 296 -3.34 -4.75 -5.23
N GLY A 297 -3.85 -5.02 -6.43
CA GLY A 297 -4.65 -6.20 -6.76
C GLY A 297 -6.03 -6.29 -6.09
N GLY A 298 -6.55 -5.19 -5.54
CA GLY A 298 -7.91 -5.18 -4.95
C GLY A 298 -8.08 -6.10 -3.74
N GLY A 299 -7.07 -6.21 -2.88
CA GLY A 299 -7.09 -7.05 -1.69
C GLY A 299 -6.03 -8.16 -1.68
N GLY A 300 -5.02 -8.02 -2.42
CA GLY A 300 -3.83 -8.86 -2.67
C GLY A 300 -3.38 -8.55 -4.06
N PRO A 301 -2.54 -9.28 -4.76
CA PRO A 301 -1.29 -9.78 -4.24
C PRO A 301 -0.36 -8.64 -3.88
N GLY A 302 0.48 -8.81 -2.88
CA GLY A 302 1.51 -7.86 -2.48
C GLY A 302 2.81 -8.59 -2.15
N ALA A 303 3.79 -7.86 -1.63
CA ALA A 303 4.96 -8.41 -0.96
C ALA A 303 5.46 -7.41 0.07
N GLY A 304 5.99 -7.94 1.17
CA GLY A 304 6.52 -7.19 2.30
C GLY A 304 7.92 -7.66 2.70
N PRO A 305 8.93 -7.55 1.83
CA PRO A 305 10.30 -7.92 2.18
C PRO A 305 10.75 -7.29 3.49
N VAL A 306 11.55 -8.03 4.28
CA VAL A 306 12.09 -7.56 5.55
C VAL A 306 13.59 -7.64 5.52
N GLY A 307 14.25 -6.49 5.62
CA GLY A 307 15.69 -6.35 5.77
C GLY A 307 16.11 -6.20 7.23
N VAL A 308 17.29 -6.70 7.55
CA VAL A 308 17.85 -6.64 8.91
C VAL A 308 19.33 -6.33 8.92
N THR A 309 19.80 -5.73 10.01
CA THR A 309 21.25 -5.56 10.28
C THR A 309 21.93 -6.91 10.51
N GLN A 310 23.28 -6.91 10.42
CA GLN A 310 24.09 -8.14 10.49
C GLN A 310 23.81 -9.00 11.75
N ARG A 311 23.59 -8.36 12.89
CA ARG A 311 23.30 -9.07 14.16
C ARG A 311 21.99 -9.87 14.16
N LEU A 312 21.04 -9.51 13.30
CA LEU A 312 19.71 -10.13 13.19
C LEU A 312 19.61 -11.16 12.06
N VAL A 313 20.63 -11.29 11.21
CA VAL A 313 20.66 -12.25 10.11
C VAL A 313 20.36 -13.70 10.54
N PRO A 314 20.87 -14.22 11.70
CA PRO A 314 20.56 -15.57 12.13
C PRO A 314 19.08 -15.86 12.28
N PHE A 315 18.25 -14.86 12.61
CA PHE A 315 16.82 -14.99 12.89
C PHE A 315 15.93 -14.90 11.65
N LEU A 316 16.49 -14.53 10.48
CA LEU A 316 15.71 -14.45 9.24
C LEU A 316 15.01 -15.76 8.90
N PRO A 317 13.81 -15.71 8.30
CA PRO A 317 13.10 -16.88 7.79
C PRO A 317 13.93 -17.75 6.86
N VAL A 318 13.66 -19.05 6.89
CA VAL A 318 14.24 -20.05 5.98
C VAL A 318 13.16 -20.59 5.03
N PRO A 319 13.52 -21.07 3.80
CA PRO A 319 14.86 -21.11 3.23
C PRO A 319 15.36 -19.71 2.83
N ARG A 320 16.68 -19.55 2.77
CA ARG A 320 17.36 -18.38 2.19
C ARG A 320 17.99 -18.77 0.87
N ILE A 321 18.20 -17.80 -0.01
CA ILE A 321 18.90 -18.03 -1.28
C ILE A 321 20.38 -17.75 -1.07
N GLU A 322 21.20 -18.75 -1.29
CA GLU A 322 22.66 -18.63 -1.24
C GLU A 322 23.26 -18.84 -2.62
N ARG A 323 24.36 -18.14 -2.89
CA ARG A 323 25.15 -18.28 -4.12
C ARG A 323 26.40 -19.07 -3.79
N ASP A 324 26.60 -20.18 -4.49
CA ASP A 324 27.77 -21.05 -4.33
C ASP A 324 28.98 -20.50 -5.11
N GLU A 325 30.16 -21.08 -4.86
CA GLU A 325 31.43 -20.64 -5.45
C GLU A 325 31.46 -20.79 -6.98
N ASP A 326 30.74 -21.78 -7.52
CA ASP A 326 30.60 -21.99 -8.96
C ASP A 326 29.61 -21.02 -9.63
N GLY A 327 28.97 -20.17 -8.83
CA GLY A 327 28.01 -19.17 -9.29
C GLY A 327 26.56 -19.65 -9.33
N SER A 328 26.29 -20.91 -9.01
CA SER A 328 24.93 -21.46 -8.89
C SER A 328 24.22 -20.94 -7.65
N PHE A 329 22.89 -21.09 -7.62
CA PHE A 329 22.03 -20.67 -6.51
C PHE A 329 21.34 -21.87 -5.91
N ARG A 330 21.26 -21.91 -4.59
CA ARG A 330 20.55 -22.94 -3.83
C ARG A 330 19.68 -22.36 -2.74
N LEU A 331 18.74 -23.16 -2.28
CA LEU A 331 17.93 -22.87 -1.10
C LEU A 331 18.57 -23.46 0.15
N ASP A 332 18.90 -22.60 1.11
CA ASP A 332 19.47 -22.96 2.39
C ASP A 332 18.43 -22.88 3.51
N SER A 333 18.14 -24.01 4.14
CA SER A 333 17.24 -24.12 5.29
C SER A 333 17.96 -24.30 6.63
N GLU A 334 19.29 -24.34 6.63
CA GLU A 334 20.08 -24.57 7.85
C GLU A 334 20.34 -23.24 8.61
N ALA A 335 19.42 -22.88 9.48
CA ALA A 335 19.57 -21.74 10.38
C ALA A 335 18.86 -22.03 11.71
N PRO A 336 19.57 -22.52 12.72
CA PRO A 336 18.99 -22.99 13.99
C PRO A 336 18.27 -21.90 14.79
N ASP A 337 18.67 -20.64 14.64
CA ASP A 337 18.07 -19.50 15.33
C ASP A 337 16.93 -18.83 14.51
N SER A 338 16.65 -19.33 13.29
CA SER A 338 15.61 -18.79 12.42
C SER A 338 14.22 -18.84 13.07
N ILE A 339 13.41 -17.83 12.84
CA ILE A 339 11.98 -17.84 13.21
C ILE A 339 11.14 -18.85 12.39
N GLY A 340 11.78 -19.59 11.49
CA GLY A 340 11.13 -20.58 10.64
C GLY A 340 10.61 -19.98 9.33
N ARG A 341 9.60 -20.61 8.75
CA ARG A 341 9.03 -20.23 7.46
C ARG A 341 7.84 -19.28 7.66
N MET A 342 7.83 -18.14 6.98
CA MET A 342 6.74 -17.17 7.04
C MET A 342 5.68 -17.35 5.93
N HIS A 343 6.04 -18.07 4.85
CA HIS A 343 5.15 -18.33 3.71
C HIS A 343 5.45 -19.69 3.09
N GLY A 344 4.48 -20.29 2.38
CA GLY A 344 4.63 -21.60 1.74
C GLY A 344 5.73 -21.67 0.67
N PHE A 345 6.07 -20.51 0.06
CA PHE A 345 7.10 -20.35 -0.95
C PHE A 345 8.07 -19.22 -0.56
N LEU A 346 8.91 -18.78 -1.50
CA LEU A 346 9.81 -17.62 -1.31
C LEU A 346 9.09 -16.26 -1.50
N GLY A 347 7.83 -16.19 -1.16
CA GLY A 347 6.99 -15.00 -1.35
C GLY A 347 6.14 -15.06 -2.63
N ASN A 348 5.50 -13.95 -2.97
CA ASN A 348 4.68 -13.82 -4.17
C ASN A 348 5.57 -13.55 -5.38
N PHE A 349 6.10 -14.62 -5.99
CA PHE A 349 7.15 -14.55 -7.02
C PHE A 349 6.85 -13.55 -8.14
N GLY A 350 5.65 -13.60 -8.73
CA GLY A 350 5.27 -12.67 -9.81
C GLY A 350 5.27 -11.20 -9.39
N VAL A 351 5.00 -10.90 -8.10
CA VAL A 351 5.11 -9.54 -7.54
C VAL A 351 6.57 -9.15 -7.40
N LEU A 352 7.41 -10.07 -6.93
CA LEU A 352 8.85 -9.83 -6.76
C LEU A 352 9.54 -9.62 -8.12
N VAL A 353 9.12 -10.34 -9.16
CA VAL A 353 9.58 -10.10 -10.55
C VAL A 353 9.26 -8.68 -11.00
N ARG A 354 8.04 -8.20 -10.74
CA ARG A 354 7.64 -6.82 -11.06
C ARG A 354 8.46 -5.79 -10.29
N ALA A 355 8.68 -6.03 -9.01
CA ALA A 355 9.52 -5.15 -8.17
C ALA A 355 10.97 -5.11 -8.68
N TYR A 356 11.54 -6.25 -9.06
CA TYR A 356 12.87 -6.30 -9.65
C TYR A 356 12.93 -5.56 -10.99
N ALA A 357 11.93 -5.74 -11.86
CA ALA A 357 11.83 -5.03 -13.13
C ALA A 357 11.77 -3.50 -12.90
N TYR A 358 11.04 -3.03 -11.90
CA TYR A 358 10.96 -1.62 -11.52
C TYR A 358 12.33 -1.09 -11.07
N VAL A 359 12.99 -1.77 -10.14
CA VAL A 359 14.32 -1.38 -9.64
C VAL A 359 15.35 -1.37 -10.76
N PHE A 360 15.33 -2.39 -11.62
CA PHE A 360 16.25 -2.50 -12.76
C PHE A 360 16.03 -1.40 -13.81
N LEU A 361 14.76 -1.07 -14.09
CA LEU A 361 14.38 -0.04 -15.05
C LEU A 361 14.84 1.36 -14.63
N HIS A 362 14.64 1.69 -13.36
CA HIS A 362 15.00 3.00 -12.82
C HIS A 362 16.50 3.12 -12.53
N GLY A 363 17.13 2.04 -12.08
CA GLY A 363 18.49 2.08 -11.61
C GLY A 363 18.66 3.06 -10.43
N ARG A 364 19.92 3.34 -10.06
CA ARG A 364 20.25 4.20 -8.92
C ARG A 364 19.69 5.63 -9.07
N ASP A 365 19.93 6.23 -10.21
CA ASP A 365 19.59 7.65 -10.43
C ASP A 365 18.08 7.83 -10.59
N GLY A 366 17.41 6.92 -11.31
CA GLY A 366 15.96 6.96 -11.46
C GLY A 366 15.22 6.74 -10.15
N LEU A 367 15.69 5.85 -9.26
CA LEU A 367 15.09 5.69 -7.93
C LEU A 367 15.20 6.97 -7.08
N LYS A 368 16.29 7.72 -7.21
CA LYS A 368 16.45 9.01 -6.58
C LYS A 368 15.47 10.06 -7.11
N GLU A 369 15.29 10.09 -8.45
CA GLU A 369 14.29 10.98 -9.07
C GLU A 369 12.87 10.64 -8.64
N VAL A 370 12.54 9.38 -8.38
CA VAL A 370 11.23 8.96 -7.83
C VAL A 370 10.95 9.70 -6.54
N ALA A 371 11.86 9.67 -5.57
CA ALA A 371 11.68 10.36 -4.29
C ALA A 371 11.58 11.88 -4.47
N ASP A 372 12.46 12.47 -5.28
CA ASP A 372 12.45 13.92 -5.53
C ASP A 372 11.12 14.40 -6.11
N ARG A 373 10.60 13.68 -7.10
CA ARG A 373 9.33 14.02 -7.75
C ARG A 373 8.13 13.77 -6.84
N ALA A 374 8.15 12.70 -6.05
CA ALA A 374 7.07 12.43 -5.08
C ALA A 374 6.96 13.57 -4.06
N VAL A 375 8.08 14.02 -3.52
CA VAL A 375 8.13 15.15 -2.57
C VAL A 375 7.73 16.47 -3.24
N LEU A 376 8.21 16.71 -4.47
CA LEU A 376 7.85 17.92 -5.23
C LEU A 376 6.34 17.98 -5.51
N ASN A 377 5.76 16.88 -5.97
CA ASN A 377 4.32 16.81 -6.30
C ASN A 377 3.45 17.01 -5.05
N ALA A 378 3.82 16.42 -3.91
CA ALA A 378 3.08 16.61 -2.66
C ALA A 378 3.12 18.06 -2.20
N ASN A 379 4.29 18.70 -2.19
CA ASN A 379 4.43 20.10 -1.80
C ASN A 379 3.72 21.04 -2.78
N TYR A 380 3.77 20.76 -4.08
CA TYR A 380 3.04 21.54 -5.09
C TYR A 380 1.54 21.50 -4.86
N LEU A 381 0.98 20.30 -4.68
CA LEU A 381 -0.46 20.15 -4.46
C LEU A 381 -0.90 20.74 -3.11
N ALA A 382 -0.12 20.53 -2.05
CA ALA A 382 -0.38 21.13 -0.73
C ALA A 382 -0.46 22.66 -0.82
N GLU A 383 0.48 23.30 -1.52
CA GLU A 383 0.48 24.76 -1.73
C GLU A 383 -0.76 25.25 -2.46
N ARG A 384 -1.26 24.46 -3.43
CA ARG A 384 -2.46 24.79 -4.20
C ARG A 384 -3.75 24.76 -3.40
N VAL A 385 -3.83 23.95 -2.36
CA VAL A 385 -5.08 23.69 -1.60
C VAL A 385 -5.09 24.25 -0.19
N LYS A 386 -3.95 24.67 0.37
CA LYS A 386 -3.80 25.06 1.79
C LYS A 386 -4.70 26.20 2.25
N GLU A 387 -5.07 27.14 1.36
CA GLU A 387 -5.94 28.27 1.70
C GLU A 387 -7.39 27.81 1.95
N ALA A 388 -7.84 26.77 1.24
CA ALA A 388 -9.16 26.17 1.41
C ALA A 388 -9.17 25.08 2.51
N PHE A 389 -8.12 24.29 2.53
CA PHE A 389 -7.95 23.19 3.48
C PHE A 389 -6.59 23.35 4.17
N PRO A 390 -6.54 24.04 5.33
CA PRO A 390 -5.28 24.26 6.04
C PRO A 390 -4.52 22.96 6.32
N LEU A 391 -3.18 23.01 6.23
CA LEU A 391 -2.35 21.86 6.59
C LEU A 391 -2.40 21.64 8.10
N ALA A 392 -2.40 20.37 8.53
CA ALA A 392 -2.40 20.00 9.94
C ALA A 392 -1.17 20.54 10.69
N HIS A 393 -0.04 20.63 10.00
CA HIS A 393 1.22 21.18 10.52
C HIS A 393 1.79 22.20 9.54
N PRO A 394 1.31 23.46 9.57
CA PRO A 394 1.65 24.48 8.56
C PRO A 394 3.11 24.93 8.60
N ASP A 395 3.79 24.79 9.74
CA ASP A 395 5.19 25.17 9.90
C ASP A 395 6.16 24.07 9.39
N GLY A 396 5.66 22.89 9.08
CA GLY A 396 6.42 21.77 8.56
C GLY A 396 6.39 21.69 7.04
N ARG A 397 7.40 21.02 6.45
CA ARG A 397 7.40 20.68 5.03
C ARG A 397 7.00 19.22 4.86
N PRO A 398 5.87 18.95 4.20
CA PRO A 398 5.50 17.57 3.90
C PRO A 398 6.52 16.92 2.95
N MET A 399 6.75 15.63 3.14
CA MET A 399 7.54 14.82 2.24
C MET A 399 6.67 14.41 1.02
N HIS A 400 6.39 13.13 0.83
CA HIS A 400 5.66 12.61 -0.34
C HIS A 400 4.15 12.68 -0.22
N GLU A 401 3.62 12.95 0.97
CA GLU A 401 2.20 13.10 1.28
C GLU A 401 2.00 14.24 2.28
N PHE A 402 0.78 14.74 2.37
CA PHE A 402 0.39 15.76 3.34
C PHE A 402 -0.98 15.50 3.92
N VAL A 403 -1.22 16.03 5.10
CA VAL A 403 -2.53 16.02 5.76
C VAL A 403 -3.04 17.43 5.86
N ALA A 404 -4.20 17.66 5.25
CA ALA A 404 -4.99 18.88 5.38
C ALA A 404 -6.23 18.61 6.25
N THR A 405 -6.90 19.65 6.71
CA THR A 405 -8.11 19.52 7.52
C THR A 405 -9.29 20.29 6.93
N ALA A 406 -10.45 19.65 6.90
CA ALA A 406 -11.72 20.29 6.60
C ALA A 406 -12.44 20.84 7.88
N ARG A 407 -11.75 20.88 9.02
CA ARG A 407 -12.34 21.34 10.29
C ARG A 407 -12.91 22.76 10.20
N PRO A 408 -12.21 23.78 9.67
CA PRO A 408 -12.79 25.14 9.53
C PRO A 408 -14.04 25.12 8.64
N LEU A 409 -14.01 24.39 7.53
CA LEU A 409 -15.16 24.26 6.65
C LEU A 409 -16.38 23.67 7.38
N LYS A 410 -16.15 22.63 8.20
CA LYS A 410 -17.19 22.02 9.02
C LYS A 410 -17.75 23.00 10.06
N GLU A 411 -16.90 23.77 10.72
CA GLU A 411 -17.30 24.76 11.72
C GLU A 411 -18.18 25.88 11.11
N GLU A 412 -17.90 26.30 9.88
CA GLU A 412 -18.59 27.39 9.20
C GLU A 412 -19.84 26.96 8.42
N THR A 413 -19.81 25.79 7.78
CA THR A 413 -20.86 25.34 6.84
C THR A 413 -21.57 24.06 7.26
N GLY A 414 -21.03 23.28 8.20
CA GLY A 414 -21.49 21.94 8.57
C GLY A 414 -20.96 20.82 7.65
N ILE A 415 -20.28 21.15 6.56
CA ILE A 415 -19.73 20.20 5.58
C ILE A 415 -18.48 19.51 6.14
N ARG A 416 -18.49 18.19 6.17
CA ARG A 416 -17.42 17.35 6.72
C ARG A 416 -16.46 16.87 5.63
N ALA A 417 -15.30 16.35 6.04
CA ALA A 417 -14.32 15.73 5.13
C ALA A 417 -14.94 14.64 4.25
N MET A 418 -15.88 13.85 4.78
CA MET A 418 -16.61 12.83 4.00
C MET A 418 -17.50 13.44 2.93
N ASP A 419 -18.12 14.58 3.17
CA ASP A 419 -18.97 15.25 2.19
C ASP A 419 -18.14 15.78 1.03
N VAL A 420 -16.99 16.40 1.33
CA VAL A 420 -15.98 16.79 0.33
C VAL A 420 -15.54 15.58 -0.49
N ALA A 421 -15.18 14.47 0.15
CA ALA A 421 -14.76 13.24 -0.53
C ALA A 421 -15.84 12.71 -1.47
N LYS A 422 -17.10 12.69 -1.04
CA LYS A 422 -18.23 12.26 -1.88
C LYS A 422 -18.47 13.20 -3.06
N ARG A 423 -18.27 14.50 -2.88
CA ARG A 423 -18.37 15.47 -3.97
C ARG A 423 -17.24 15.30 -4.98
N VAL A 424 -16.02 15.03 -4.53
CA VAL A 424 -14.87 14.72 -5.39
C VAL A 424 -15.14 13.52 -6.32
N ILE A 425 -15.89 12.51 -5.86
CA ILE A 425 -16.34 11.40 -6.70
C ILE A 425 -17.23 11.90 -7.85
N ASP A 426 -18.19 12.79 -7.57
CA ASP A 426 -19.06 13.39 -8.60
C ASP A 426 -18.29 14.23 -9.62
N LEU A 427 -17.17 14.81 -9.20
CA LEU A 427 -16.24 15.54 -10.07
C LEU A 427 -15.32 14.62 -10.88
N GLY A 428 -15.43 13.30 -10.72
CA GLY A 428 -14.76 12.30 -11.54
C GLY A 428 -13.41 11.82 -10.99
N TYR A 429 -13.09 12.08 -9.73
CA TYR A 429 -11.85 11.66 -9.09
C TYR A 429 -12.09 10.63 -7.98
N HIS A 430 -11.06 9.82 -7.72
CA HIS A 430 -11.01 9.08 -6.47
C HIS A 430 -10.70 10.05 -5.32
N PRO A 431 -11.40 9.97 -4.18
CA PRO A 431 -11.12 10.86 -3.06
C PRO A 431 -9.81 10.48 -2.37
N SER A 432 -9.26 11.42 -1.62
CA SER A 432 -8.16 11.18 -0.68
C SER A 432 -8.59 10.31 0.50
N THR A 433 -7.65 9.86 1.32
CA THR A 433 -7.96 9.23 2.61
C THR A 433 -8.59 10.26 3.54
N VAL A 434 -9.71 9.92 4.18
CA VAL A 434 -10.42 10.78 5.13
C VAL A 434 -10.37 10.22 6.54
N TYR A 435 -10.45 11.12 7.55
CA TYR A 435 -10.45 10.77 8.99
C TYR A 435 -9.20 10.00 9.45
N PHE A 436 -8.12 10.11 8.73
CA PHE A 436 -6.84 9.52 9.08
C PHE A 436 -5.69 10.48 8.72
N PRO A 437 -4.65 10.61 9.56
CA PRO A 437 -4.49 9.96 10.86
C PRO A 437 -5.44 10.50 11.94
N LEU A 438 -5.76 9.68 12.94
CA LEU A 438 -6.78 10.00 13.96
C LEU A 438 -6.44 11.21 14.84
N VAL A 439 -5.21 11.65 14.84
CA VAL A 439 -4.75 12.85 15.58
C VAL A 439 -5.15 14.16 14.91
N VAL A 440 -5.67 14.12 13.68
CA VAL A 440 -6.15 15.29 12.93
C VAL A 440 -7.66 15.20 12.73
N GLU A 441 -8.40 16.20 13.24
CA GLU A 441 -9.85 16.28 13.05
C GLU A 441 -10.19 16.61 11.60
N GLU A 442 -11.22 15.96 11.03
CA GLU A 442 -11.67 16.13 9.63
C GLU A 442 -10.51 16.05 8.62
N ALA A 443 -9.61 15.08 8.85
CA ALA A 443 -8.41 14.90 8.02
C ALA A 443 -8.74 14.56 6.58
N LEU A 444 -7.97 15.17 5.67
CA LEU A 444 -7.84 14.84 4.25
C LEU A 444 -6.36 14.52 4.00
N MET A 445 -6.02 13.26 3.85
CA MET A 445 -4.64 12.83 3.62
C MET A 445 -4.41 12.51 2.15
N VAL A 446 -3.47 13.19 1.53
CA VAL A 446 -3.24 13.17 0.08
C VAL A 446 -1.81 12.76 -0.23
N GLU A 447 -1.65 11.72 -1.04
CA GLU A 447 -0.38 11.31 -1.63
C GLU A 447 -0.51 11.33 -3.16
N PRO A 448 0.07 12.33 -3.85
CA PRO A 448 -0.06 12.44 -5.30
C PRO A 448 0.82 11.47 -6.08
N THR A 449 1.88 10.94 -5.50
CA THR A 449 2.95 10.15 -6.10
C THR A 449 3.77 10.90 -7.16
N GLU A 450 4.90 10.33 -7.55
CA GLU A 450 5.77 10.86 -8.61
C GLU A 450 5.22 10.64 -10.02
N THR A 451 4.21 9.78 -10.16
CA THR A 451 3.69 9.39 -11.49
C THR A 451 2.68 10.39 -12.05
N GLU A 452 2.23 11.33 -11.25
CA GLU A 452 1.28 12.34 -11.67
C GLU A 452 1.96 13.51 -12.39
N THR A 453 1.28 14.01 -13.43
CA THR A 453 1.71 15.20 -14.15
C THR A 453 1.22 16.47 -13.45
N LYS A 454 1.85 17.61 -13.76
CA LYS A 454 1.41 18.91 -13.24
C LYS A 454 -0.06 19.19 -13.59
N GLU A 455 -0.48 18.82 -14.81
CA GLU A 455 -1.85 19.01 -15.28
C GLU A 455 -2.86 18.17 -14.48
N SER A 456 -2.51 16.91 -14.12
CA SER A 456 -3.36 16.07 -13.26
C SER A 456 -3.46 16.62 -11.85
N LEU A 457 -2.36 17.15 -11.30
CA LEU A 457 -2.34 17.79 -9.99
C LEU A 457 -3.18 19.08 -9.97
N ASP A 458 -3.06 19.92 -11.00
CA ASP A 458 -3.85 21.14 -11.13
C ASP A 458 -5.34 20.82 -11.23
N ALA A 459 -5.71 19.82 -12.02
CA ALA A 459 -7.11 19.43 -12.20
C ALA A 459 -7.72 18.87 -10.91
N PHE A 460 -6.97 18.08 -10.14
CA PHE A 460 -7.43 17.58 -8.84
C PHE A 460 -7.51 18.70 -7.79
N ALA A 461 -6.54 19.60 -7.76
CA ALA A 461 -6.61 20.78 -6.89
C ALA A 461 -7.87 21.60 -7.17
N GLU A 462 -8.20 21.84 -8.46
CA GLU A 462 -9.42 22.57 -8.83
C GLU A 462 -10.69 21.82 -8.40
N ALA A 463 -10.73 20.49 -8.48
CA ALA A 463 -11.85 19.70 -7.98
C ALA A 463 -12.06 19.88 -6.46
N LEU A 464 -10.98 19.87 -5.67
CA LEU A 464 -11.05 20.17 -4.23
C LEU A 464 -11.51 21.59 -3.95
N LEU A 465 -10.96 22.59 -4.66
CA LEU A 465 -11.33 23.99 -4.53
C LEU A 465 -12.77 24.25 -4.98
N GLN A 466 -13.25 23.52 -6.00
CA GLN A 466 -14.65 23.58 -6.41
C GLN A 466 -15.56 23.04 -5.30
N ALA A 467 -15.26 21.86 -4.73
CA ALA A 467 -16.04 21.32 -3.62
C ALA A 467 -16.03 22.27 -2.40
N PHE A 468 -14.91 22.97 -2.15
CA PHE A 468 -14.81 23.99 -1.11
C PHE A 468 -15.75 25.17 -1.38
N ARG A 469 -15.74 25.76 -2.59
CA ARG A 469 -16.64 26.87 -2.96
C ARG A 469 -18.11 26.45 -2.86
N GLU A 470 -18.46 25.30 -3.41
CA GLU A 470 -19.82 24.75 -3.38
C GLU A 470 -20.33 24.51 -1.94
N ALA A 471 -19.43 24.23 -0.98
CA ALA A 471 -19.81 24.09 0.43
C ALA A 471 -20.39 25.38 1.04
N TYR A 472 -20.00 26.56 0.53
CA TYR A 472 -20.57 27.85 0.94
C TYR A 472 -21.76 28.27 0.08
N GLU A 473 -21.73 27.96 -1.22
CA GLU A 473 -22.73 28.40 -2.18
C GLU A 473 -23.98 27.52 -2.15
N ASP A 474 -23.81 26.21 -2.05
CA ASP A 474 -24.89 25.22 -2.05
C ASP A 474 -24.47 23.96 -1.23
N PRO A 475 -24.51 24.01 0.11
CA PRO A 475 -24.12 22.91 0.96
C PRO A 475 -24.94 21.62 0.75
N ASP A 476 -26.19 21.73 0.30
CA ASP A 476 -27.05 20.58 0.03
C ASP A 476 -26.47 19.72 -1.09
N LEU A 477 -25.79 20.32 -2.07
CA LEU A 477 -25.10 19.59 -3.14
C LEU A 477 -24.06 18.61 -2.59
N LEU A 478 -23.33 19.01 -1.55
CA LEU A 478 -22.32 18.14 -0.91
C LEU A 478 -22.98 17.11 0.00
N HIS A 479 -24.06 17.46 0.69
CA HIS A 479 -24.80 16.51 1.52
C HIS A 479 -25.47 15.41 0.69
N GLU A 480 -25.92 15.70 -0.52
CA GLU A 480 -26.52 14.72 -1.44
C GLU A 480 -25.48 13.89 -2.22
N ALA A 481 -24.25 14.37 -2.34
CA ALA A 481 -23.20 13.68 -3.08
C ALA A 481 -22.89 12.28 -2.46
N PRO A 482 -22.53 11.26 -3.28
CA PRO A 482 -22.40 11.31 -4.73
C PRO A 482 -23.76 11.12 -5.44
N VAL A 483 -23.98 11.88 -6.51
CA VAL A 483 -25.21 11.78 -7.32
C VAL A 483 -24.98 11.18 -8.72
N THR A 484 -23.73 11.14 -9.17
CA THR A 484 -23.34 10.61 -10.49
C THR A 484 -23.03 9.12 -10.49
N THR A 485 -22.91 8.50 -9.32
CA THR A 485 -22.60 7.07 -9.16
C THR A 485 -23.86 6.21 -9.18
N PRO A 486 -23.74 4.93 -9.57
CA PRO A 486 -24.87 3.98 -9.54
C PRO A 486 -25.46 3.79 -8.13
N VAL A 487 -24.65 3.92 -7.10
CA VAL A 487 -25.05 3.80 -5.70
C VAL A 487 -24.72 5.11 -5.00
N ARG A 488 -25.70 5.69 -4.34
CA ARG A 488 -25.53 6.90 -3.54
C ARG A 488 -24.89 6.58 -2.18
N ARG A 489 -25.07 7.43 -1.18
CA ARG A 489 -24.54 7.20 0.18
C ARG A 489 -25.02 5.87 0.73
N LEU A 490 -24.09 5.10 1.27
CA LEU A 490 -24.35 3.82 1.90
C LEU A 490 -24.74 4.02 3.36
N ASP A 491 -25.62 3.17 3.86
CA ASP A 491 -25.84 3.04 5.31
C ASP A 491 -24.72 2.21 5.92
N GLU A 492 -23.60 2.87 6.22
CA GLU A 492 -22.38 2.25 6.76
C GLU A 492 -22.63 1.62 8.13
N ALA A 493 -23.50 2.22 8.96
CA ALA A 493 -23.85 1.69 10.27
C ALA A 493 -24.61 0.38 10.15
N ARG A 494 -25.55 0.28 9.22
CA ARG A 494 -26.27 -0.96 8.93
C ARG A 494 -25.36 -2.01 8.33
N ALA A 495 -24.49 -1.63 7.37
CA ALA A 495 -23.52 -2.54 6.75
C ALA A 495 -22.57 -3.16 7.79
N ALA A 496 -22.11 -2.39 8.77
CA ALA A 496 -21.24 -2.87 9.82
C ALA A 496 -21.96 -3.75 10.88
N ARG A 497 -23.22 -3.42 11.21
CA ARG A 497 -23.96 -4.10 12.29
C ARG A 497 -24.80 -5.28 11.83
N HIS A 498 -25.26 -5.26 10.60
CA HIS A 498 -26.19 -6.24 10.02
C HIS A 498 -25.61 -6.83 8.72
N LEU A 499 -24.41 -7.38 8.82
CA LEU A 499 -23.70 -7.97 7.70
C LEU A 499 -24.45 -9.21 7.19
N THR A 500 -24.84 -9.18 5.91
CA THR A 500 -25.45 -10.32 5.21
C THR A 500 -24.41 -10.95 4.29
N LEU A 501 -23.93 -12.15 4.63
CA LEU A 501 -22.93 -12.91 3.86
C LEU A 501 -23.51 -13.94 2.92
N ARG A 502 -24.84 -14.02 2.86
CA ARG A 502 -25.58 -14.98 2.01
C ARG A 502 -26.55 -14.23 1.11
N TRP A 503 -26.70 -14.70 -0.07
CA TRP A 503 -27.68 -14.25 -1.06
C TRP A 503 -28.96 -15.10 -1.03
#